data_f7f9be2cea6436b1139d09420a2de1b5
#
_entry.id   f7f9be2cea6436b1139d09420a2de1b5
#
_cell.length_a   1.000
_cell.length_b   1.000
_cell.length_c   1.000
_cell.angle_alpha   90.00
_cell.angle_beta   90.00
_cell.angle_gamma   90.00
#
_symmetry.space_group_name_H-M   'P 1'
#
loop_
_entity.id
_entity.type
_entity.pdbx_description
1 polymer ?
#
loop_
_entity_poly.entity_id
_entity_poly.type
_entity_poly.pdbx_seq_one_letter_code
_entity_poly.pdbx_strand_id
1 'polypeptide(L)'
;RALGELEVHPFAPSDSEHPEIIILNSTPESFQSAEVWHSDVTFREAPPLGSVLFGRVIPEWGGDTCFANMELAYDMLADDVKEHIDGLYAIHSYVKAFGRGMSPHEQAAAREKFPDQKHPVVRTHPVTGNKILFINRNFTLGIDGMTADESRPLRRLLCAQAEKPEVQCRFRW
;
A
#
# COMPACT_ATOMS: atom_id res chain seq x y z
N ARG A 1 8.52 -15.54 -13.61
CA ARG A 1 8.58 -16.64 -12.61
C ARG A 1 9.94 -16.74 -11.89
N ALA A 2 10.97 -16.04 -12.35
CA ALA A 2 12.26 -16.02 -11.66
C ALA A 2 12.23 -15.39 -10.26
N LEU A 3 11.23 -14.53 -9.98
CA LEU A 3 11.05 -13.84 -8.70
C LEU A 3 9.94 -14.45 -7.81
N GLY A 4 9.27 -15.50 -8.29
CA GLY A 4 8.18 -16.16 -7.57
C GLY A 4 6.99 -16.46 -8.48
N GLU A 5 5.90 -16.91 -7.89
CA GLU A 5 4.63 -17.12 -8.59
C GLU A 5 3.95 -15.79 -8.88
N LEU A 6 3.32 -15.71 -10.06
CA LEU A 6 2.58 -14.53 -10.47
C LEU A 6 1.18 -14.55 -9.86
N GLU A 7 0.74 -13.40 -9.41
CA GLU A 7 -0.58 -13.22 -8.80
C GLU A 7 -1.57 -12.64 -9.81
N VAL A 8 -2.78 -13.17 -9.83
CA VAL A 8 -3.91 -12.58 -10.55
C VAL A 8 -4.58 -11.56 -9.62
N HIS A 9 -4.63 -10.29 -10.06
CA HIS A 9 -5.27 -9.24 -9.30
C HIS A 9 -6.80 -9.46 -9.26
N PRO A 10 -7.45 -9.34 -8.09
CA PRO A 10 -8.83 -9.81 -7.93
C PRO A 10 -9.90 -9.01 -8.70
N PHE A 11 -9.58 -7.81 -9.18
CA PHE A 11 -10.54 -6.90 -9.85
C PHE A 11 -9.92 -5.86 -10.79
N ALA A 12 -8.59 -5.83 -10.96
CA ALA A 12 -8.00 -4.92 -11.93
C ALA A 12 -8.21 -5.44 -13.35
N PRO A 13 -8.34 -4.55 -14.35
CA PRO A 13 -8.35 -4.95 -15.75
C PRO A 13 -7.08 -5.73 -16.09
N SER A 14 -7.26 -6.94 -16.60
CA SER A 14 -6.15 -7.82 -16.94
C SER A 14 -6.18 -8.19 -18.42
N ASP A 15 -5.04 -8.66 -18.92
CA ASP A 15 -4.96 -9.28 -20.24
C ASP A 15 -5.78 -10.57 -20.28
N SER A 16 -6.44 -10.86 -21.39
CA SER A 16 -7.32 -12.03 -21.52
C SER A 16 -6.57 -13.36 -21.61
N GLU A 17 -5.35 -13.34 -22.15
CA GLU A 17 -4.50 -14.53 -22.29
C GLU A 17 -3.57 -14.68 -21.08
N HIS A 18 -3.25 -13.56 -20.43
CA HIS A 18 -2.34 -13.48 -19.30
C HIS A 18 -3.00 -12.71 -18.15
N PRO A 19 -3.88 -13.35 -17.37
CA PRO A 19 -4.66 -12.68 -16.33
C PRO A 19 -3.81 -12.09 -15.18
N GLU A 20 -2.55 -12.51 -15.06
CA GLU A 20 -1.55 -11.95 -14.14
C GLU A 20 -1.00 -10.60 -14.61
N ILE A 21 -1.27 -10.18 -15.86
CA ILE A 21 -0.84 -8.88 -16.40
C ILE A 21 -1.97 -7.87 -16.23
N ILE A 22 -1.73 -6.87 -15.40
CA ILE A 22 -2.63 -5.73 -15.22
C ILE A 22 -2.32 -4.69 -16.30
N ILE A 23 -3.36 -4.23 -17.01
CA ILE A 23 -3.23 -3.17 -18.01
C ILE A 23 -3.63 -1.85 -17.36
N LEU A 24 -2.66 -0.95 -17.17
CA LEU A 24 -2.88 0.40 -16.68
C LEU A 24 -2.82 1.36 -17.85
N ASN A 25 -3.94 2.02 -18.15
CA ASN A 25 -4.04 3.01 -19.21
C ASN A 25 -4.65 4.30 -18.65
N SER A 26 -3.89 5.38 -18.68
CA SER A 26 -4.35 6.71 -18.28
C SER A 26 -4.51 7.58 -19.52
N THR A 27 -5.70 8.13 -19.70
CA THR A 27 -6.03 9.09 -20.75
C THR A 27 -6.57 10.38 -20.10
N PRO A 28 -6.67 11.50 -20.84
CA PRO A 28 -7.30 12.72 -20.32
C PRO A 28 -8.74 12.49 -19.79
N GLU A 29 -9.45 11.53 -20.40
CA GLU A 29 -10.83 11.18 -20.05
C GLU A 29 -10.92 10.13 -18.93
N SER A 30 -9.86 9.36 -18.74
CA SER A 30 -9.78 8.28 -17.73
C SER A 30 -8.44 8.36 -16.99
N PHE A 31 -8.33 9.35 -16.13
CA PHE A 31 -7.14 9.55 -15.31
C PHE A 31 -7.15 8.61 -14.10
N GLN A 32 -6.15 7.74 -14.05
CA GLN A 32 -5.90 6.89 -12.87
C GLN A 32 -4.81 7.55 -12.03
N SER A 33 -5.20 8.10 -10.88
CA SER A 33 -4.27 8.72 -9.94
C SER A 33 -3.83 7.71 -8.89
N ALA A 34 -2.52 7.56 -8.73
CA ALA A 34 -1.87 6.82 -7.65
C ALA A 34 -1.02 7.77 -6.79
N GLU A 35 -1.59 8.92 -6.43
CA GLU A 35 -0.88 10.04 -5.77
C GLU A 35 -0.67 9.83 -4.25
N VAL A 36 -1.08 8.71 -3.71
CA VAL A 36 -0.94 8.41 -2.27
C VAL A 36 0.11 7.35 -2.07
N TRP A 37 1.06 7.60 -1.18
CA TRP A 37 2.07 6.61 -0.80
C TRP A 37 1.40 5.34 -0.26
N HIS A 38 1.63 4.21 -0.92
CA HIS A 38 1.07 2.91 -0.55
C HIS A 38 1.93 1.75 -1.07
N SER A 39 1.70 0.59 -0.50
CA SER A 39 2.04 -0.69 -1.12
C SER A 39 0.74 -1.34 -1.56
N ASP A 40 0.77 -2.04 -2.69
CA ASP A 40 -0.43 -2.62 -3.28
C ASP A 40 -1.00 -3.76 -2.44
N VAL A 41 -2.33 -3.89 -2.51
CA VAL A 41 -3.14 -5.03 -2.01
C VAL A 41 -2.84 -5.43 -0.56
N THR A 42 -2.43 -4.47 0.29
CA THR A 42 -2.10 -4.76 1.71
C THR A 42 -3.32 -5.18 2.55
N PHE A 43 -4.52 -5.12 1.99
CA PHE A 43 -5.73 -5.70 2.60
C PHE A 43 -5.79 -7.23 2.47
N ARG A 44 -4.82 -7.89 1.85
CA ARG A 44 -4.70 -9.35 1.82
C ARG A 44 -3.92 -9.87 3.01
N GLU A 45 -4.21 -11.10 3.42
CA GLU A 45 -3.45 -11.82 4.45
C GLU A 45 -1.97 -11.95 4.08
N ALA A 46 -1.70 -12.31 2.82
CA ALA A 46 -0.36 -12.35 2.24
C ALA A 46 -0.27 -11.35 1.07
N PRO A 47 0.14 -10.09 1.31
CA PRO A 47 0.39 -9.13 0.24
C PRO A 47 1.53 -9.59 -0.67
N PRO A 48 1.49 -9.27 -1.97
CA PRO A 48 2.57 -9.61 -2.89
C PRO A 48 3.90 -8.99 -2.47
N LEU A 49 4.99 -9.68 -2.73
CA LEU A 49 6.34 -9.20 -2.44
C LEU A 49 6.69 -7.92 -3.21
N GLY A 50 6.17 -7.80 -4.43
CA GLY A 50 6.40 -6.65 -5.30
C GLY A 50 5.67 -6.78 -6.62
N SER A 51 5.83 -5.78 -7.46
CA SER A 51 5.28 -5.74 -8.82
C SER A 51 6.38 -5.37 -9.83
N VAL A 52 6.18 -5.80 -11.07
CA VAL A 52 7.04 -5.42 -12.20
C VAL A 52 6.23 -4.51 -13.11
N LEU A 53 6.68 -3.28 -13.28
CA LEU A 53 6.08 -2.33 -14.20
C LEU A 53 6.83 -2.34 -15.53
N PHE A 54 6.07 -2.39 -16.63
CA PHE A 54 6.60 -2.29 -17.98
C PHE A 54 5.93 -1.13 -18.71
N GLY A 55 6.69 -0.05 -18.95
CA GLY A 55 6.21 1.13 -19.66
C GLY A 55 6.13 0.85 -21.16
N ARG A 56 4.93 0.91 -21.75
CA ARG A 56 4.70 0.76 -23.19
C ARG A 56 4.58 2.10 -23.90
N VAL A 57 3.85 3.01 -23.29
CA VAL A 57 3.66 4.38 -23.79
C VAL A 57 3.87 5.31 -22.60
N ILE A 58 4.92 6.08 -22.63
CA ILE A 58 5.28 7.03 -21.58
C ILE A 58 5.23 8.44 -22.16
N PRO A 59 4.59 9.40 -21.50
CA PRO A 59 4.57 10.78 -21.97
C PRO A 59 5.98 11.40 -21.85
N GLU A 60 6.26 12.38 -22.67
CA GLU A 60 7.53 13.12 -22.61
C GLU A 60 7.73 13.83 -21.27
N TRP A 61 6.64 14.24 -20.62
CA TRP A 61 6.63 14.93 -19.33
C TRP A 61 5.65 14.27 -18.36
N GLY A 62 6.09 14.08 -17.11
CA GLY A 62 5.29 13.43 -16.07
C GLY A 62 5.34 11.91 -16.15
N GLY A 63 4.48 11.25 -15.37
CA GLY A 63 4.39 9.78 -15.31
C GLY A 63 5.53 9.09 -14.56
N ASP A 64 6.42 9.85 -13.91
CA ASP A 64 7.49 9.28 -13.08
C ASP A 64 6.92 8.44 -11.94
N THR A 65 7.62 7.37 -11.58
CA THR A 65 7.28 6.58 -10.41
C THR A 65 8.14 6.98 -9.23
N CYS A 66 7.49 7.30 -8.11
CA CYS A 66 8.18 7.62 -6.86
C CYS A 66 8.16 6.41 -5.93
N PHE A 67 9.27 6.15 -5.26
CA PHE A 67 9.42 5.10 -4.27
C PHE A 67 9.82 5.70 -2.93
N ALA A 68 9.37 5.10 -1.83
CA ALA A 68 9.80 5.46 -0.47
C ALA A 68 10.45 4.24 0.20
N ASN A 69 11.64 4.44 0.75
CA ASN A 69 12.35 3.42 1.53
C ASN A 69 11.76 3.35 2.93
N MET A 70 10.93 2.34 3.18
CA MET A 70 10.23 2.17 4.46
C MET A 70 11.13 1.58 5.57
N GLU A 71 12.30 1.06 5.23
CA GLU A 71 13.37 0.71 6.18
C GLU A 71 13.99 1.99 6.75
N LEU A 72 14.47 2.87 5.88
CA LEU A 72 15.00 4.16 6.30
C LEU A 72 13.94 5.02 7.03
N ALA A 73 12.67 4.94 6.59
CA ALA A 73 11.55 5.59 7.26
C ALA A 73 11.37 5.10 8.72
N TYR A 74 11.58 3.81 8.98
CA TYR A 74 11.59 3.25 10.33
C TYR A 74 12.83 3.72 11.12
N ASP A 75 14.01 3.65 10.52
CA ASP A 75 15.28 4.01 11.17
C ASP A 75 15.30 5.48 11.64
N MET A 76 14.68 6.36 10.89
CA MET A 76 14.57 7.79 11.20
C MET A 76 13.53 8.13 12.29
N LEU A 77 12.78 7.16 12.80
CA LEU A 77 11.90 7.39 13.95
C LEU A 77 12.73 7.56 15.23
N ALA A 78 12.23 8.40 16.13
CA ALA A 78 12.76 8.51 17.49
C ALA A 78 12.54 7.18 18.26
N ASP A 79 13.45 6.88 19.20
CA ASP A 79 13.43 5.58 19.89
C ASP A 79 12.17 5.36 20.73
N ASP A 80 11.63 6.38 21.34
CA ASP A 80 10.35 6.33 22.06
C ASP A 80 9.16 5.98 21.14
N VAL A 81 9.19 6.47 19.90
CA VAL A 81 8.18 6.10 18.88
C VAL A 81 8.37 4.64 18.47
N LYS A 82 9.61 4.19 18.24
CA LYS A 82 9.90 2.79 17.90
C LYS A 82 9.42 1.83 19.00
N GLU A 83 9.70 2.16 20.27
CA GLU A 83 9.22 1.40 21.42
C GLU A 83 7.68 1.38 21.50
N HIS A 84 7.04 2.54 21.26
CA HIS A 84 5.58 2.66 21.30
C HIS A 84 4.87 1.81 20.24
N ILE A 85 5.45 1.69 19.04
CA ILE A 85 4.84 0.95 17.92
C ILE A 85 5.26 -0.53 17.85
N ASP A 86 6.19 -0.96 18.67
CA ASP A 86 6.64 -2.35 18.68
C ASP A 86 5.48 -3.26 19.14
N GLY A 87 5.24 -4.31 18.37
CA GLY A 87 4.13 -5.23 18.61
C GLY A 87 2.73 -4.71 18.27
N LEU A 88 2.57 -3.46 17.81
CA LEU A 88 1.27 -2.97 17.34
C LEU A 88 0.90 -3.54 15.96
N TYR A 89 -0.39 -3.71 15.74
CA TYR A 89 -0.97 -4.15 14.46
C TYR A 89 -1.81 -3.05 13.83
N ALA A 90 -1.62 -2.84 12.55
CA ALA A 90 -2.47 -1.98 11.71
C ALA A 90 -3.56 -2.81 11.03
N ILE A 91 -4.77 -2.27 10.99
CA ILE A 91 -5.90 -2.87 10.27
C ILE A 91 -5.91 -2.31 8.85
N HIS A 92 -5.76 -3.18 7.86
CA HIS A 92 -5.80 -2.84 6.45
C HIS A 92 -7.12 -3.29 5.84
N SER A 93 -7.78 -2.39 5.12
CA SER A 93 -9.14 -2.57 4.63
C SER A 93 -9.25 -2.31 3.13
N TYR A 94 -9.89 -3.25 2.42
CA TYR A 94 -10.33 -3.07 1.05
C TYR A 94 -11.32 -1.91 0.92
N VAL A 95 -12.32 -1.89 1.81
CA VAL A 95 -13.40 -0.90 1.77
C VAL A 95 -12.89 0.51 2.03
N LYS A 96 -11.84 0.66 2.84
CA LYS A 96 -11.21 1.97 3.03
C LYS A 96 -10.64 2.54 1.74
N ALA A 97 -10.00 1.71 0.92
CA ALA A 97 -9.37 2.15 -0.33
C ALA A 97 -10.36 2.30 -1.48
N PHE A 98 -11.29 1.37 -1.61
CA PHE A 98 -12.15 1.25 -2.80
C PHE A 98 -13.64 1.45 -2.50
N GLY A 99 -14.03 1.56 -1.24
CA GLY A 99 -15.45 1.69 -0.84
C GLY A 99 -16.06 3.06 -1.03
N ARG A 100 -15.31 4.04 -1.54
CA ARG A 100 -15.85 5.38 -1.80
C ARG A 100 -16.92 5.31 -2.90
N GLY A 101 -18.14 5.71 -2.56
CA GLY A 101 -19.28 5.65 -3.46
C GLY A 101 -20.08 4.35 -3.40
N MET A 102 -19.61 3.33 -2.68
CA MET A 102 -20.38 2.12 -2.41
C MET A 102 -21.48 2.39 -1.38
N SER A 103 -22.65 1.81 -1.60
CA SER A 103 -23.72 1.76 -0.60
C SER A 103 -23.29 0.93 0.63
N PRO A 104 -23.96 1.08 1.78
CA PRO A 104 -23.67 0.24 2.97
C PRO A 104 -23.79 -1.27 2.69
N HIS A 105 -24.70 -1.68 1.85
CA HIS A 105 -24.89 -3.08 1.46
C HIS A 105 -23.69 -3.59 0.62
N GLU A 106 -23.25 -2.81 -0.37
CA GLU A 106 -22.07 -3.14 -1.17
C GLU A 106 -20.80 -3.18 -0.34
N GLN A 107 -20.64 -2.26 0.62
CA GLN A 107 -19.51 -2.29 1.57
C GLN A 107 -19.54 -3.54 2.46
N ALA A 108 -20.71 -3.98 2.91
CA ALA A 108 -20.85 -5.20 3.70
C ALA A 108 -20.46 -6.44 2.85
N ALA A 109 -20.96 -6.56 1.64
CA ALA A 109 -20.61 -7.64 0.72
C ALA A 109 -19.10 -7.63 0.38
N ALA A 110 -18.52 -6.43 0.21
CA ALA A 110 -17.09 -6.28 -0.02
C ALA A 110 -16.25 -6.75 1.18
N ARG A 111 -16.69 -6.50 2.43
CA ARG A 111 -16.01 -7.00 3.65
C ARG A 111 -16.13 -8.51 3.82
N GLU A 112 -17.21 -9.12 3.38
CA GLU A 112 -17.32 -10.59 3.36
C GLU A 112 -16.31 -11.20 2.39
N LYS A 113 -16.16 -10.60 1.22
CA LYS A 113 -15.23 -11.08 0.18
C LYS A 113 -13.77 -10.76 0.51
N PHE A 114 -13.52 -9.60 1.08
CA PHE A 114 -12.21 -9.07 1.45
C PHE A 114 -12.26 -8.58 2.90
N PRO A 115 -12.20 -9.49 3.89
CA PRO A 115 -12.19 -9.10 5.30
C PRO A 115 -10.95 -8.25 5.62
N ASP A 116 -11.13 -7.31 6.53
CA ASP A 116 -10.03 -6.47 6.99
C ASP A 116 -8.90 -7.35 7.58
N GLN A 117 -7.65 -7.04 7.22
CA GLN A 117 -6.47 -7.80 7.64
C GLN A 117 -5.64 -7.03 8.65
N LYS A 118 -5.07 -7.75 9.61
CA LYS A 118 -4.15 -7.20 10.59
C LYS A 118 -2.72 -7.50 10.18
N HIS A 119 -1.92 -6.46 10.06
CA HIS A 119 -0.48 -6.58 9.80
C HIS A 119 0.31 -5.87 10.89
N PRO A 120 1.46 -6.41 11.31
CA PRO A 120 2.36 -5.67 12.20
C PRO A 120 2.69 -4.31 11.62
N VAL A 121 2.63 -3.25 12.43
CA VAL A 121 3.06 -1.89 12.03
C VAL A 121 4.54 -1.88 11.67
N VAL A 122 5.34 -2.65 12.43
CA VAL A 122 6.76 -2.90 12.15
C VAL A 122 6.91 -4.34 11.68
N ARG A 123 7.35 -4.53 10.44
CA ARG A 123 7.60 -5.86 9.86
C ARG A 123 9.10 -6.07 9.63
N THR A 124 9.50 -7.32 9.64
CA THR A 124 10.82 -7.70 9.11
C THR A 124 10.70 -7.91 7.60
N HIS A 125 11.51 -7.22 6.84
CA HIS A 125 11.55 -7.38 5.38
C HIS A 125 12.08 -8.78 5.02
N PRO A 126 11.37 -9.58 4.21
CA PRO A 126 11.67 -10.99 4.01
C PRO A 126 13.00 -11.26 3.28
N VAL A 127 13.54 -10.27 2.58
CA VAL A 127 14.79 -10.40 1.82
C VAL A 127 15.97 -9.80 2.59
N THR A 128 15.81 -8.59 3.15
CA THR A 128 16.90 -7.87 3.83
C THR A 128 17.04 -8.25 5.30
N GLY A 129 15.98 -8.73 5.94
CA GLY A 129 15.94 -8.99 7.38
C GLY A 129 15.79 -7.75 8.24
N ASN A 130 15.71 -6.58 7.64
CA ASN A 130 15.63 -5.30 8.36
C ASN A 130 14.19 -4.94 8.74
N LYS A 131 14.02 -4.11 9.75
CA LYS A 131 12.71 -3.62 10.17
C LYS A 131 12.21 -2.55 9.20
N ILE A 132 10.95 -2.62 8.83
CA ILE A 132 10.27 -1.66 7.95
C ILE A 132 8.96 -1.19 8.57
N LEU A 133 8.54 0.02 8.25
CA LEU A 133 7.16 0.46 8.51
C LEU A 133 6.21 -0.13 7.47
N PHE A 134 5.20 -0.86 7.94
CA PHE A 134 4.17 -1.46 7.08
C PHE A 134 2.81 -0.82 7.33
N ILE A 135 2.70 0.43 6.95
CA ILE A 135 1.51 1.27 7.11
C ILE A 135 1.40 2.24 5.93
N ASN A 136 0.18 2.52 5.46
CA ASN A 136 -0.02 3.47 4.38
C ASN A 136 -1.39 4.17 4.49
N ARG A 137 -1.53 5.32 3.82
CA ARG A 137 -2.77 6.10 3.85
C ARG A 137 -3.93 5.44 3.12
N ASN A 138 -3.63 4.64 2.10
CA ASN A 138 -4.65 4.07 1.21
C ASN A 138 -5.45 2.97 1.92
N PHE A 139 -4.76 1.99 2.48
CA PHE A 139 -5.39 0.80 3.03
C PHE A 139 -5.53 0.81 4.56
N THR A 140 -4.67 1.50 5.32
CA THR A 140 -4.70 1.43 6.78
C THR A 140 -5.91 2.15 7.36
N LEU A 141 -6.84 1.40 7.90
CA LEU A 141 -8.05 1.89 8.56
C LEU A 141 -7.74 2.48 9.94
N GLY A 142 -6.98 1.76 10.76
CA GLY A 142 -6.63 2.11 12.14
C GLY A 142 -5.55 1.22 12.71
N ILE A 143 -5.29 1.41 14.01
CA ILE A 143 -4.43 0.54 14.82
C ILE A 143 -5.35 -0.36 15.65
N ASP A 144 -5.05 -1.64 15.68
CA ASP A 144 -5.83 -2.63 16.40
C ASP A 144 -5.82 -2.34 17.91
N GLY A 145 -6.97 -2.46 18.57
CA GLY A 145 -7.13 -2.16 19.98
C GLY A 145 -7.22 -0.68 20.34
N MET A 146 -7.09 0.25 19.37
CA MET A 146 -7.22 1.69 19.58
C MET A 146 -8.54 2.21 19.01
N THR A 147 -9.10 3.21 19.66
CA THR A 147 -10.20 4.00 19.09
C THR A 147 -9.75 4.80 17.87
N ALA A 148 -10.70 5.27 17.07
CA ALA A 148 -10.39 6.10 15.91
C ALA A 148 -9.62 7.38 16.26
N ASP A 149 -9.93 7.98 17.43
CA ASP A 149 -9.29 9.22 17.88
C ASP A 149 -7.86 8.99 18.38
N GLU A 150 -7.61 7.88 19.08
CA GLU A 150 -6.27 7.47 19.50
C GLU A 150 -5.40 7.05 18.31
N SER A 151 -5.95 6.28 17.40
CA SER A 151 -5.24 5.75 16.24
C SER A 151 -4.87 6.83 15.20
N ARG A 152 -5.71 7.87 15.05
CA ARG A 152 -5.55 8.89 14.01
C ARG A 152 -4.21 9.65 14.06
N PRO A 153 -3.78 10.20 15.22
CA PRO A 153 -2.50 10.91 15.30
C PRO A 153 -1.31 9.98 15.03
N LEU A 154 -1.30 8.77 15.57
CA LEU A 154 -0.23 7.80 15.37
C LEU A 154 -0.14 7.38 13.89
N ARG A 155 -1.26 7.00 13.28
CA ARG A 155 -1.31 6.65 11.85
C ARG A 155 -0.83 7.81 10.98
N ARG A 156 -1.22 9.06 11.30
CA ARG A 156 -0.80 10.25 10.55
C ARG A 156 0.72 10.45 10.65
N LEU A 157 1.29 10.32 11.84
CA LEU A 157 2.72 10.43 12.08
C LEU A 157 3.51 9.38 11.29
N LEU A 158 3.09 8.12 11.36
CA LEU A 158 3.79 7.02 10.71
C LEU A 158 3.67 7.08 9.17
N CYS A 159 2.49 7.38 8.64
CA CYS A 159 2.31 7.53 7.19
C CYS A 159 3.10 8.71 6.62
N ALA A 160 3.28 9.79 7.40
CA ALA A 160 4.07 10.95 6.98
C ALA A 160 5.56 10.63 6.82
N GLN A 161 6.06 9.52 7.38
CA GLN A 161 7.46 9.13 7.17
C GLN A 161 7.78 8.86 5.69
N ALA A 162 6.85 8.30 4.92
CA ALA A 162 7.01 8.07 3.48
C ALA A 162 7.06 9.38 2.67
N GLU A 163 6.59 10.48 3.25
CA GLU A 163 6.53 11.80 2.60
C GLU A 163 7.83 12.61 2.78
N LYS A 164 8.76 12.13 3.58
CA LYS A 164 10.05 12.80 3.80
C LYS A 164 10.96 12.65 2.57
N PRO A 165 11.57 13.73 2.08
CA PRO A 165 12.45 13.67 0.91
C PRO A 165 13.61 12.68 1.06
N GLU A 166 14.13 12.52 2.28
CA GLU A 166 15.27 11.67 2.60
C GLU A 166 15.02 10.18 2.32
N VAL A 167 13.76 9.76 2.38
CA VAL A 167 13.39 8.35 2.14
C VAL A 167 12.92 8.09 0.71
N GLN A 168 12.84 9.13 -0.13
CA GLN A 168 12.25 9.05 -1.45
C GLN A 168 13.28 8.92 -2.56
N CYS A 169 12.93 8.17 -3.59
CA CYS A 169 13.58 8.28 -4.88
C CYS A 169 12.54 8.33 -6.00
N ARG A 170 12.94 8.92 -7.12
CA ARG A 170 12.09 9.08 -8.30
C ARG A 170 12.72 8.35 -9.47
N PHE A 171 11.95 7.50 -10.10
CA PHE A 171 12.32 6.83 -11.33
C PHE A 171 11.63 7.52 -12.50
N ARG A 172 12.42 8.01 -13.44
CA ARG A 172 11.94 8.56 -14.71
C ARG A 172 11.99 7.47 -15.76
N TRP A 173 10.89 7.29 -16.43
CA TRP A 173 10.73 6.29 -17.51
C TRP A 173 11.42 6.73 -18.80
#